data_f25dac78f199a2ed656ece9547de3c15
#
_entry.id   f25dac78f199a2ed656ece9547de3c15
#
_cell.length_a   1.000
_cell.length_b   1.000
_cell.length_c   1.000
_cell.angle_alpha   90.00
_cell.angle_beta   90.00
_cell.angle_gamma   90.00
#
_symmetry.space_group_name_H-M   'P 1'
#
loop_
_entity.id
_entity.type
_entity.pdbx_description
1 polymer ?
#
loop_
_entity_poly.entity_id
_entity_poly.type
_entity_poly.pdbx_seq_one_letter_code
_entity_poly.pdbx_strand_id
1 'polypeptide(L)'
;IYDVILLTFNNQDTRYVIENKKINNNSISKKEYITKNRKEITNFLKENGNSELLTKLAKNFMKNYFDVKGRISFSKTECYLILELYQRLLEDILNENIDIDKIIASHNERILNFVQNVDKISDQNNISDYSPEFKLKMLELDKNKINGKVLELGCGKDGSLVEFLRKIGIGAYGIDQMC
;
A
#
# COMPACT_ATOMS: atom_id res chain seq x y z
N ILE A 1 -5.12 -8.78 24.07
CA ILE A 1 -3.80 -8.99 23.42
C ILE A 1 -3.92 -8.77 21.92
N TYR A 2 -4.85 -9.43 21.26
CA TYR A 2 -5.04 -9.41 19.83
C TYR A 2 -5.14 -8.00 19.24
N ASP A 3 -6.07 -7.17 19.74
CA ASP A 3 -6.27 -5.80 19.28
C ASP A 3 -5.06 -4.90 19.57
N VAL A 4 -4.34 -5.18 20.66
CA VAL A 4 -3.16 -4.41 21.04
C VAL A 4 -1.97 -4.75 20.14
N ILE A 5 -1.80 -6.02 19.76
CA ILE A 5 -0.79 -6.41 18.75
C ILE A 5 -1.10 -5.70 17.42
N LEU A 6 -2.37 -5.71 16.99
CA LEU A 6 -2.81 -5.03 15.79
C LEU A 6 -2.51 -3.53 15.84
N LEU A 7 -2.84 -2.86 16.94
CA LEU A 7 -2.59 -1.44 17.11
C LEU A 7 -1.09 -1.11 17.12
N THR A 8 -0.27 -1.97 17.73
CA THR A 8 1.17 -1.75 17.84
C THR A 8 1.89 -1.85 16.51
N PHE A 9 1.50 -2.82 15.66
CA PHE A 9 2.22 -3.07 14.40
C PHE A 9 1.63 -2.39 13.18
N ASN A 10 0.43 -1.81 13.28
CA ASN A 10 -0.24 -1.14 12.16
C ASN A 10 -0.47 0.36 12.34
N ASN A 11 0.20 0.98 13.30
CA ASN A 11 -0.02 2.38 13.62
C ASN A 11 0.83 3.34 12.76
N GLN A 12 0.98 4.54 13.27
CA GLN A 12 1.63 5.70 12.66
C GLN A 12 2.99 5.41 11.98
N ASP A 13 3.76 4.44 12.48
CA ASP A 13 5.09 4.17 11.90
C ASP A 13 5.01 3.47 10.55
N THR A 14 4.09 2.49 10.38
CA THR A 14 3.86 1.86 9.08
C THR A 14 3.35 2.89 8.07
N ARG A 15 2.42 3.74 8.50
CA ARG A 15 1.92 4.86 7.70
C ARG A 15 3.03 5.83 7.33
N TYR A 16 3.88 6.21 8.29
CA TYR A 16 5.02 7.08 8.06
C TYR A 16 5.99 6.51 7.00
N VAL A 17 6.31 5.21 7.07
CA VAL A 17 7.17 4.56 6.07
C VAL A 17 6.54 4.59 4.68
N ILE A 18 5.22 4.34 4.59
CA ILE A 18 4.49 4.39 3.31
C ILE A 18 4.49 5.81 2.73
N GLU A 19 4.26 6.82 3.56
CA GLU A 19 4.21 8.23 3.15
C GLU A 19 5.58 8.76 2.71
N ASN A 20 6.60 8.54 3.53
CA ASN A 20 7.88 9.22 3.43
C ASN A 20 8.98 8.38 2.80
N LYS A 21 8.76 7.08 2.55
CA LYS A 21 9.79 6.12 2.09
C LYS A 21 11.07 6.16 2.95
N LYS A 22 10.90 6.37 4.25
CA LYS A 22 11.98 6.46 5.25
C LYS A 22 11.56 5.73 6.52
N ILE A 23 12.55 5.21 7.24
CA ILE A 23 12.31 4.56 8.54
C ILE A 23 12.19 5.64 9.62
N ASN A 24 11.14 5.54 10.45
CA ASN A 24 11.01 6.35 11.65
C ASN A 24 11.76 5.64 12.80
N ASN A 25 12.91 6.17 13.18
CA ASN A 25 13.71 5.60 14.28
C ASN A 25 13.17 5.94 15.69
N ASN A 26 12.09 6.73 15.78
CA ASN A 26 11.53 7.19 17.07
C ASN A 26 10.36 6.33 17.56
N SER A 27 10.25 5.06 17.16
CA SER A 27 9.15 4.18 17.58
C SER A 27 9.35 3.62 19.01
N ILE A 28 9.47 4.51 19.99
CA ILE A 28 9.61 4.16 21.40
C ILE A 28 8.45 3.27 21.87
N SER A 29 7.25 3.53 21.40
CA SER A 29 6.05 2.80 21.81
C SER A 29 6.04 1.32 21.42
N LYS A 30 6.56 0.96 20.24
CA LYS A 30 6.65 -0.45 19.80
C LYS A 30 7.64 -1.24 20.66
N LYS A 31 8.80 -0.66 20.90
CA LYS A 31 9.85 -1.29 21.71
C LYS A 31 9.35 -1.58 23.12
N GLU A 32 8.82 -0.56 23.78
CA GLU A 32 8.28 -0.68 25.14
C GLU A 32 7.17 -1.74 25.22
N TYR A 33 6.26 -1.73 24.25
CA TYR A 33 5.17 -2.69 24.21
C TYR A 33 5.66 -4.13 24.02
N ILE A 34 6.53 -4.39 23.04
CA ILE A 34 7.08 -5.73 22.80
C ILE A 34 7.90 -6.18 24.02
N THR A 35 8.73 -5.30 24.56
CA THR A 35 9.55 -5.63 25.76
C THR A 35 8.68 -6.07 26.92
N LYS A 36 7.60 -5.33 27.19
CA LYS A 36 6.71 -5.60 28.32
C LYS A 36 5.87 -6.87 28.11
N ASN A 37 5.46 -7.13 26.88
CA ASN A 37 4.42 -8.14 26.60
C ASN A 37 4.94 -9.34 25.79
N ARG A 38 6.25 -9.45 25.52
CA ARG A 38 6.81 -10.50 24.67
C ARG A 38 6.39 -11.91 25.09
N LYS A 39 6.47 -12.22 26.39
CA LYS A 39 6.06 -13.51 26.93
C LYS A 39 4.59 -13.81 26.66
N GLU A 40 3.73 -12.82 26.87
CA GLU A 40 2.29 -12.95 26.70
C GLU A 40 1.94 -13.11 25.21
N ILE A 41 2.59 -12.35 24.33
CA ILE A 41 2.48 -12.49 22.89
C ILE A 41 2.92 -13.90 22.43
N THR A 42 4.06 -14.36 22.96
CA THR A 42 4.61 -15.69 22.63
C THR A 42 3.66 -16.80 23.05
N ASN A 43 3.12 -16.75 24.25
CA ASN A 43 2.16 -17.73 24.73
C ASN A 43 0.87 -17.72 23.88
N PHE A 44 0.33 -16.53 23.60
CA PHE A 44 -0.83 -16.36 22.74
C PHE A 44 -0.63 -17.00 21.36
N LEU A 45 0.52 -16.72 20.70
CA LEU A 45 0.83 -17.25 19.37
C LEU A 45 1.01 -18.79 19.38
N LYS A 46 1.59 -19.35 20.45
CA LYS A 46 1.74 -20.81 20.62
C LYS A 46 0.39 -21.51 20.79
N GLU A 47 -0.53 -20.90 21.53
CA GLU A 47 -1.85 -21.50 21.84
C GLU A 47 -2.85 -21.35 20.67
N ASN A 48 -2.85 -20.22 19.99
CA ASN A 48 -3.89 -19.88 19.01
C ASN A 48 -3.40 -19.94 17.55
N GLY A 49 -2.10 -20.13 17.33
CA GLY A 49 -1.50 -19.96 16.02
C GLY A 49 -1.46 -18.50 15.56
N ASN A 50 -1.00 -18.28 14.35
CA ASN A 50 -0.76 -16.95 13.82
C ASN A 50 -1.64 -16.57 12.60
N SER A 51 -2.38 -17.51 12.02
CA SER A 51 -3.06 -17.32 10.72
C SER A 51 -4.07 -16.17 10.71
N GLU A 52 -4.93 -16.09 11.72
CA GLU A 52 -5.93 -15.03 11.80
C GLU A 52 -5.27 -13.67 12.06
N LEU A 53 -4.26 -13.62 12.94
CA LEU A 53 -3.50 -12.42 13.22
C LEU A 53 -2.77 -11.91 11.99
N LEU A 54 -2.09 -12.79 11.24
CA LEU A 54 -1.43 -12.47 9.98
C LEU A 54 -2.39 -11.86 8.97
N THR A 55 -3.57 -12.47 8.81
CA THR A 55 -4.60 -11.96 7.90
C THR A 55 -5.04 -10.55 8.26
N LYS A 56 -5.24 -10.27 9.55
CA LYS A 56 -5.65 -8.94 10.01
C LYS A 56 -4.52 -7.91 9.87
N LEU A 57 -3.29 -8.27 10.20
CA LEU A 57 -2.12 -7.41 10.01
C LEU A 57 -1.94 -7.04 8.55
N ALA A 58 -2.04 -8.01 7.64
CA ALA A 58 -1.95 -7.78 6.22
C ALA A 58 -3.08 -6.88 5.68
N LYS A 59 -4.32 -7.11 6.09
CA LYS A 59 -5.47 -6.27 5.71
C LYS A 59 -5.29 -4.82 6.19
N ASN A 60 -4.81 -4.62 7.41
CA ASN A 60 -4.55 -3.28 7.93
C ASN A 60 -3.42 -2.57 7.20
N PHE A 61 -2.36 -3.31 6.82
CA PHE A 61 -1.30 -2.76 5.97
C PHE A 61 -1.86 -2.29 4.62
N MET A 62 -2.63 -3.13 3.94
CA MET A 62 -3.25 -2.79 2.66
C MET A 62 -4.17 -1.57 2.78
N LYS A 63 -4.95 -1.48 3.88
CA LYS A 63 -5.79 -0.31 4.17
C LYS A 63 -4.95 0.96 4.35
N ASN A 64 -3.89 0.91 5.18
CA ASN A 64 -3.00 2.06 5.35
C ASN A 64 -2.35 2.48 4.02
N TYR A 65 -1.96 1.51 3.20
CA TYR A 65 -1.39 1.78 1.89
C TYR A 65 -2.41 2.45 0.96
N PHE A 66 -3.66 1.97 0.96
CA PHE A 66 -4.76 2.60 0.23
C PHE A 66 -5.01 4.04 0.70
N ASP A 67 -5.11 4.26 2.01
CA ASP A 67 -5.36 5.58 2.59
C ASP A 67 -4.28 6.61 2.23
N VAL A 68 -3.03 6.16 2.05
CA VAL A 68 -1.88 7.04 1.74
C VAL A 68 -1.64 7.21 0.25
N LYS A 69 -1.74 6.12 -0.52
CA LYS A 69 -1.34 6.08 -1.94
C LYS A 69 -2.52 6.00 -2.91
N GLY A 70 -3.75 5.83 -2.41
CA GLY A 70 -4.94 5.66 -3.24
C GLY A 70 -4.98 4.33 -4.02
N ARG A 71 -4.09 3.39 -3.73
CA ARG A 71 -4.00 2.13 -4.45
C ARG A 71 -5.07 1.14 -3.96
N ILE A 72 -5.95 0.74 -4.86
CA ILE A 72 -7.16 -0.06 -4.54
C ILE A 72 -6.87 -1.57 -4.49
N SER A 73 -5.87 -2.06 -5.24
CA SER A 73 -5.64 -3.51 -5.36
C SER A 73 -4.17 -3.90 -5.29
N PHE A 74 -3.93 -5.09 -4.75
CA PHE A 74 -2.62 -5.75 -4.73
C PHE A 74 -2.73 -7.05 -5.54
N SER A 75 -1.68 -7.38 -6.28
CA SER A 75 -1.56 -8.68 -6.95
C SER A 75 -1.48 -9.80 -5.92
N LYS A 76 -1.73 -11.05 -6.35
CA LYS A 76 -1.56 -12.23 -5.47
C LYS A 76 -0.15 -12.28 -4.87
N THR A 77 0.86 -12.01 -5.69
CA THR A 77 2.27 -12.01 -5.24
C THR A 77 2.52 -10.94 -4.17
N GLU A 78 2.00 -9.73 -4.35
CA GLU A 78 2.12 -8.68 -3.35
C GLU A 78 1.38 -9.00 -2.05
N CYS A 79 0.20 -9.61 -2.14
CA CYS A 79 -0.51 -10.11 -0.95
C CYS A 79 0.31 -11.16 -0.18
N TYR A 80 0.98 -12.09 -0.88
CA TYR A 80 1.87 -13.06 -0.25
C TYR A 80 3.07 -12.39 0.41
N LEU A 81 3.69 -11.41 -0.24
CA LEU A 81 4.81 -10.67 0.34
C LEU A 81 4.40 -9.90 1.60
N ILE A 82 3.21 -9.30 1.62
CA ILE A 82 2.69 -8.62 2.81
C ILE A 82 2.46 -9.63 3.96
N LEU A 83 1.91 -10.80 3.68
CA LEU A 83 1.76 -11.85 4.68
C LEU A 83 3.13 -12.31 5.22
N GLU A 84 4.11 -12.50 4.34
CA GLU A 84 5.48 -12.90 4.70
C GLU A 84 6.17 -11.86 5.59
N LEU A 85 5.96 -10.55 5.35
CA LEU A 85 6.48 -9.49 6.20
C LEU A 85 6.07 -9.67 7.67
N TYR A 86 4.79 -9.94 7.89
CA TYR A 86 4.26 -10.12 9.24
C TYR A 86 4.55 -11.50 9.82
N GLN A 87 4.59 -12.53 8.99
CA GLN A 87 5.02 -13.86 9.44
C GLN A 87 6.43 -13.82 10.01
N ARG A 88 7.37 -13.22 9.30
CA ARG A 88 8.76 -13.05 9.77
C ARG A 88 8.83 -12.21 11.03
N LEU A 89 8.00 -11.16 11.15
CA LEU A 89 7.92 -10.38 12.38
C LEU A 89 7.50 -11.23 13.58
N LEU A 90 6.45 -12.05 13.42
CA LEU A 90 5.98 -12.92 14.50
C LEU A 90 7.00 -14.01 14.85
N GLU A 91 7.68 -14.58 13.86
CA GLU A 91 8.79 -15.54 14.07
C GLU A 91 9.95 -14.90 14.83
N ASP A 92 10.35 -13.68 14.47
CA ASP A 92 11.40 -12.93 15.16
C ASP A 92 11.00 -12.62 16.63
N ILE A 93 9.71 -12.33 16.90
CA ILE A 93 9.21 -12.12 18.28
C ILE A 93 9.25 -13.42 19.08
N LEU A 94 8.92 -14.56 18.47
CA LEU A 94 8.96 -15.87 19.10
C LEU A 94 10.38 -16.32 19.45
N ASN A 95 11.37 -15.84 18.72
CA ASN A 95 12.77 -16.17 18.96
C ASN A 95 13.38 -15.28 20.06
N GLU A 96 13.35 -15.77 21.30
CA GLU A 96 13.81 -15.03 22.48
C GLU A 96 15.28 -14.57 22.41
N ASN A 97 16.10 -15.16 21.54
CA ASN A 97 17.50 -14.79 21.35
C ASN A 97 17.70 -13.53 20.51
N ILE A 98 16.66 -13.04 19.84
CA ILE A 98 16.75 -11.83 19.02
C ILE A 98 16.40 -10.61 19.87
N ASP A 99 17.29 -9.63 19.82
CA ASP A 99 17.07 -8.33 20.46
C ASP A 99 15.89 -7.57 19.82
N ILE A 100 15.08 -6.91 20.64
CA ILE A 100 13.85 -6.23 20.19
C ILE A 100 14.15 -5.08 19.24
N ASP A 101 15.24 -4.34 19.44
CA ASP A 101 15.63 -3.27 18.53
C ASP A 101 15.95 -3.81 17.13
N LYS A 102 16.59 -4.99 17.08
CA LYS A 102 16.86 -5.68 15.81
C LYS A 102 15.58 -6.16 15.14
N ILE A 103 14.61 -6.67 15.90
CA ILE A 103 13.30 -7.09 15.36
C ILE A 103 12.60 -5.90 14.70
N ILE A 104 12.51 -4.77 15.40
CA ILE A 104 11.86 -3.56 14.92
C ILE A 104 12.58 -3.00 13.68
N ALA A 105 13.90 -2.88 13.74
CA ALA A 105 14.70 -2.37 12.64
C ALA A 105 14.55 -3.24 11.37
N SER A 106 14.66 -4.55 11.52
CA SER A 106 14.51 -5.51 10.43
C SER A 106 13.09 -5.48 9.81
N HIS A 107 12.05 -5.38 10.65
CA HIS A 107 10.67 -5.27 10.15
C HIS A 107 10.45 -3.97 9.39
N ASN A 108 10.90 -2.83 9.92
CA ASN A 108 10.77 -1.54 9.25
C ASN A 108 11.53 -1.51 7.91
N GLU A 109 12.72 -2.11 7.86
CA GLU A 109 13.48 -2.25 6.60
C GLU A 109 12.75 -3.09 5.57
N ARG A 110 12.15 -4.23 5.98
CA ARG A 110 11.34 -5.08 5.09
C ARG A 110 10.14 -4.31 4.53
N ILE A 111 9.43 -3.52 5.37
CA ILE A 111 8.33 -2.67 4.92
C ILE A 111 8.84 -1.64 3.91
N LEU A 112 9.93 -0.96 4.20
CA LEU A 112 10.49 0.06 3.30
C LEU A 112 10.85 -0.54 1.94
N ASN A 113 11.52 -1.69 1.93
CA ASN A 113 11.87 -2.40 0.70
C ASN A 113 10.62 -2.81 -0.10
N PHE A 114 9.58 -3.29 0.57
CA PHE A 114 8.31 -3.63 -0.08
C PHE A 114 7.68 -2.38 -0.72
N VAL A 115 7.55 -1.28 0.03
CA VAL A 115 6.95 -0.02 -0.46
C VAL A 115 7.72 0.51 -1.68
N GLN A 116 9.05 0.52 -1.63
CA GLN A 116 9.87 0.99 -2.74
C GLN A 116 9.72 0.12 -4.00
N ASN A 117 9.58 -1.19 -3.84
CA ASN A 117 9.41 -2.10 -4.96
C ASN A 117 8.01 -1.98 -5.59
N VAL A 118 6.98 -1.89 -4.75
CA VAL A 118 5.59 -1.71 -5.20
C VAL A 118 5.41 -0.38 -5.92
N ASP A 119 5.99 0.70 -5.42
CA ASP A 119 5.92 2.01 -6.06
C ASP A 119 6.63 2.01 -7.44
N LYS A 120 7.78 1.34 -7.56
CA LYS A 120 8.46 1.19 -8.88
C LYS A 120 7.61 0.45 -9.90
N ILE A 121 6.91 -0.61 -9.48
CA ILE A 121 6.03 -1.39 -10.35
C ILE A 121 4.79 -0.56 -10.72
N SER A 122 4.24 0.22 -9.80
CA SER A 122 3.09 1.07 -10.09
C SER A 122 3.44 2.23 -11.01
N ASP A 123 4.65 2.78 -10.90
CA ASP A 123 5.15 3.82 -11.82
C ASP A 123 5.38 3.26 -13.24
N GLN A 124 5.68 1.96 -13.37
CA GLN A 124 5.81 1.27 -14.66
C GLN A 124 4.46 0.79 -15.24
N ASN A 125 3.50 0.47 -14.37
CA ASN A 125 2.15 0.00 -14.75
C ASN A 125 1.10 1.10 -14.56
N ASN A 126 1.44 2.34 -14.88
CA ASN A 126 0.46 3.40 -14.94
C ASN A 126 -0.67 2.96 -15.89
N ILE A 127 -1.91 2.93 -15.37
CA ILE A 127 -3.14 2.63 -16.12
C ILE A 127 -3.35 3.66 -17.26
N SER A 128 -2.45 4.65 -17.38
CA SER A 128 -2.34 5.53 -18.55
C SER A 128 -1.99 4.80 -19.87
N ASP A 129 -1.57 3.53 -19.81
CA ASP A 129 -1.10 2.78 -20.98
C ASP A 129 -2.20 2.27 -21.92
N TYR A 130 -3.47 2.43 -21.56
CA TYR A 130 -4.51 2.21 -22.56
C TYR A 130 -4.50 3.35 -23.59
N SER A 131 -4.43 2.96 -24.89
CA SER A 131 -4.50 3.98 -25.92
C SER A 131 -5.78 4.81 -25.78
N PRO A 132 -5.78 6.09 -26.14
CA PRO A 132 -6.97 6.93 -26.09
C PRO A 132 -8.15 6.33 -26.85
N GLU A 133 -7.89 5.64 -27.97
CA GLU A 133 -8.90 4.95 -28.75
C GLU A 133 -9.52 3.79 -27.99
N PHE A 134 -8.70 3.02 -27.24
CA PHE A 134 -9.20 1.96 -26.39
C PHE A 134 -10.05 2.50 -25.25
N LYS A 135 -9.64 3.63 -24.63
CA LYS A 135 -10.44 4.31 -23.60
C LYS A 135 -11.80 4.75 -24.15
N LEU A 136 -11.84 5.36 -25.34
CA LEU A 136 -13.11 5.73 -25.99
C LEU A 136 -14.00 4.52 -26.24
N LYS A 137 -13.42 3.42 -26.69
CA LYS A 137 -14.16 2.17 -26.94
C LYS A 137 -14.73 1.59 -25.63
N MET A 138 -13.96 1.58 -24.55
CA MET A 138 -14.41 1.12 -23.23
C MET A 138 -15.53 1.97 -22.66
N LEU A 139 -15.51 3.27 -22.93
CA LEU A 139 -16.54 4.22 -22.52
C LEU A 139 -17.73 4.28 -23.50
N GLU A 140 -17.70 3.46 -24.56
CA GLU A 140 -18.70 3.45 -25.65
C GLU A 140 -18.90 4.85 -26.27
N LEU A 141 -17.85 5.67 -26.28
CA LEU A 141 -17.89 7.03 -26.83
C LEU A 141 -17.46 7.04 -28.30
N ASP A 142 -18.38 7.46 -29.16
CA ASP A 142 -18.09 7.76 -30.55
C ASP A 142 -17.59 9.20 -30.67
N LYS A 143 -16.30 9.37 -31.02
CA LYS A 143 -15.67 10.68 -31.19
C LYS A 143 -16.40 11.60 -32.15
N ASN A 144 -17.11 11.04 -33.16
CA ASN A 144 -17.84 11.81 -34.13
C ASN A 144 -19.18 12.33 -33.60
N LYS A 145 -19.65 11.81 -32.48
CA LYS A 145 -20.90 12.22 -31.82
C LYS A 145 -20.67 13.12 -30.62
N ILE A 146 -19.40 13.40 -30.25
CA ILE A 146 -19.07 14.28 -29.14
C ILE A 146 -19.34 15.74 -29.60
N ASN A 147 -20.40 16.32 -29.08
CA ASN A 147 -20.78 17.71 -29.31
C ASN A 147 -20.49 18.54 -28.03
N GLY A 148 -19.58 19.53 -28.15
CA GLY A 148 -19.26 20.42 -27.03
C GLY A 148 -17.92 20.12 -26.36
N LYS A 149 -17.84 20.43 -25.06
CA LYS A 149 -16.63 20.25 -24.25
C LYS A 149 -16.70 18.96 -23.43
N VAL A 150 -15.58 18.27 -23.30
CA VAL A 150 -15.44 17.04 -22.50
C VAL A 150 -14.66 17.35 -21.23
N LEU A 151 -15.11 16.83 -20.11
CA LEU A 151 -14.38 16.82 -18.84
C LEU A 151 -14.09 15.37 -18.46
N GLU A 152 -12.81 15.01 -18.39
CA GLU A 152 -12.34 13.72 -17.86
C GLU A 152 -12.01 13.85 -16.37
N LEU A 153 -12.72 13.09 -15.54
CA LEU A 153 -12.42 12.98 -14.11
C LEU A 153 -11.49 11.78 -13.90
N GLY A 154 -10.35 12.00 -13.25
CA GLY A 154 -9.33 10.96 -13.11
C GLY A 154 -8.50 10.79 -14.39
N CYS A 155 -8.13 11.88 -15.05
CA CYS A 155 -7.39 11.87 -16.32
C CYS A 155 -5.97 11.29 -16.21
N GLY A 156 -5.49 11.07 -14.99
CA GLY A 156 -4.12 10.66 -14.74
C GLY A 156 -3.11 11.79 -15.00
N LYS A 157 -1.88 11.57 -14.58
CA LYS A 157 -0.80 12.57 -14.70
C LYS A 157 -0.58 13.06 -16.13
N ASP A 158 -0.71 12.16 -17.10
CA ASP A 158 -0.40 12.46 -18.50
C ASP A 158 -1.59 12.96 -19.31
N GLY A 159 -2.81 12.83 -18.78
CA GLY A 159 -4.04 13.28 -19.45
C GLY A 159 -4.19 12.77 -20.91
N SER A 160 -3.76 11.55 -21.20
CA SER A 160 -3.59 11.02 -22.56
C SER A 160 -4.87 11.10 -23.41
N LEU A 161 -6.03 10.84 -22.81
CA LEU A 161 -7.32 10.97 -23.52
C LEU A 161 -7.67 12.44 -23.77
N VAL A 162 -7.43 13.32 -22.81
CA VAL A 162 -7.64 14.77 -22.94
C VAL A 162 -6.80 15.33 -24.08
N GLU A 163 -5.52 14.99 -24.13
CA GLU A 163 -4.63 15.41 -25.21
C GLU A 163 -5.05 14.87 -26.57
N PHE A 164 -5.44 13.60 -26.63
CA PHE A 164 -5.95 13.00 -27.86
C PHE A 164 -7.19 13.73 -28.37
N LEU A 165 -8.18 13.99 -27.51
CA LEU A 165 -9.40 14.70 -27.88
C LEU A 165 -9.09 16.11 -28.39
N ARG A 166 -8.17 16.83 -27.74
CA ARG A 166 -7.71 18.16 -28.22
C ARG A 166 -7.05 18.09 -29.58
N LYS A 167 -6.22 17.07 -29.86
CA LYS A 167 -5.57 16.87 -31.16
C LYS A 167 -6.56 16.64 -32.30
N ILE A 168 -7.71 16.06 -32.02
CA ILE A 168 -8.78 15.86 -33.04
C ILE A 168 -9.82 17.00 -33.04
N GLY A 169 -9.54 18.12 -32.38
CA GLY A 169 -10.37 19.34 -32.40
C GLY A 169 -11.52 19.37 -31.38
N ILE A 170 -11.57 18.43 -30.44
CA ILE A 170 -12.57 18.44 -29.37
C ILE A 170 -12.03 19.20 -28.16
N GLY A 171 -12.79 20.17 -27.64
CA GLY A 171 -12.44 20.89 -26.43
C GLY A 171 -12.50 19.95 -25.21
N ALA A 172 -11.35 19.54 -24.68
CA ALA A 172 -11.28 18.61 -23.56
C ALA A 172 -10.48 19.17 -22.38
N TYR A 173 -10.92 18.83 -21.17
CA TYR A 173 -10.33 19.21 -19.90
C TYR A 173 -10.19 17.98 -19.02
N GLY A 174 -9.13 17.91 -18.21
CA GLY A 174 -8.90 16.83 -17.28
C GLY A 174 -8.79 17.34 -15.86
N ILE A 175 -9.27 16.58 -14.89
CA ILE A 175 -9.04 16.80 -13.46
C ILE A 175 -8.56 15.47 -12.88
N ASP A 176 -7.45 15.54 -12.12
CA ASP A 176 -6.89 14.40 -11.40
C ASP A 176 -6.33 14.87 -10.06
N GLN A 177 -6.23 13.94 -9.09
CA GLN A 177 -5.62 14.22 -7.79
C GLN A 177 -4.11 14.50 -7.88
N MET A 178 -3.50 14.11 -9.00
CA MET A 178 -2.05 14.17 -9.24
C MET A 178 -1.64 15.40 -10.09
N CYS A 179 -2.60 16.26 -10.45
CA CYS A 179 -2.36 17.49 -11.20
C CYS A 179 -2.48 18.73 -10.30
#